data_404a9a564a731fbed0b27fc36496de50
#
_entry.id   404a9a564a731fbed0b27fc36496de50
#
_cell.length_a   1.000
_cell.length_b   1.000
_cell.length_c   1.000
_cell.angle_alpha   90.00
_cell.angle_beta   90.00
_cell.angle_gamma   90.00
#
_symmetry.space_group_name_H-M   'P 1'
#
loop_
_entity.id
_entity.type
_entity.pdbx_description
1 polymer ?
#
loop_
_entity_poly.entity_id
_entity_poly.type
_entity_poly.pdbx_seq_one_letter_code
_entity_poly.pdbx_strand_id
1 'polypeptide(L)'
;MKIITWNCNLKFKQKFELISSYDPDICFIQECENLNSDFFPGYKYFWTGRNENKGLGILTKGDDFIIDESHNKNLINFLPITSENLKLLGVWSFNHRASKFGSDVSGNTID
;
A
#
# COMPACT_ATOMS: atom_id res chain seq x y z
N MET A 1 9.39 11.79 12.41
CA MET A 1 8.59 10.67 11.85
C MET A 1 9.25 10.15 10.59
N LYS A 2 9.42 8.85 10.50
CA LYS A 2 10.03 8.23 9.33
C LYS A 2 8.94 7.58 8.48
N ILE A 3 8.84 7.99 7.23
CA ILE A 3 7.86 7.45 6.29
C ILE A 3 8.60 6.83 5.12
N ILE A 4 8.20 5.62 4.75
CA ILE A 4 8.78 4.91 3.62
C ILE A 4 7.67 4.61 2.63
N THR A 5 7.97 4.70 1.34
CA THR A 5 7.10 4.21 0.29
C THR A 5 7.90 3.25 -0.57
N TRP A 6 7.28 2.14 -0.96
CA TRP A 6 8.03 1.06 -1.62
C TRP A 6 7.12 0.15 -2.42
N ASN A 7 7.46 -0.06 -3.66
CA ASN A 7 6.81 -1.09 -4.47
C ASN A 7 7.58 -2.39 -4.23
N CYS A 8 7.01 -3.31 -3.48
CA CYS A 8 7.75 -4.50 -3.04
C CYS A 8 7.78 -5.63 -4.07
N ASN A 9 7.02 -5.50 -5.14
CA ASN A 9 6.99 -6.50 -6.20
C ASN A 9 6.62 -7.89 -5.69
N LEU A 10 5.50 -7.96 -4.96
CA LEU A 10 4.91 -9.20 -4.43
C LEU A 10 5.69 -9.80 -3.26
N LYS A 11 5.03 -10.69 -2.55
CA LYS A 11 5.62 -11.47 -1.43
C LYS A 11 6.15 -10.58 -0.30
N PHE A 12 5.37 -9.61 0.10
CA PHE A 12 5.77 -8.68 1.14
C PHE A 12 6.11 -9.38 2.45
N LYS A 13 5.35 -10.40 2.83
CA LYS A 13 5.60 -11.12 4.06
C LYS A 13 7.05 -11.61 4.15
N GLN A 14 7.60 -12.07 3.05
CA GLN A 14 8.98 -12.56 3.00
C GLN A 14 10.01 -11.45 3.04
N LYS A 15 9.58 -10.21 2.77
CA LYS A 15 10.48 -9.05 2.66
C LYS A 15 10.33 -8.07 3.83
N PHE A 16 9.44 -8.39 4.78
CA PHE A 16 9.13 -7.48 5.87
C PHE A 16 10.37 -7.09 6.68
N GLU A 17 11.27 -8.03 6.90
CA GLU A 17 12.47 -7.74 7.70
C GLU A 17 13.29 -6.61 7.08
N LEU A 18 13.32 -6.52 5.77
CA LEU A 18 14.04 -5.46 5.09
C LEU A 18 13.49 -4.09 5.48
N ILE A 19 12.17 -3.97 5.51
CA ILE A 19 11.52 -2.72 5.88
C ILE A 19 11.63 -2.47 7.39
N SER A 20 11.43 -3.50 8.20
CA SER A 20 11.46 -3.32 9.66
C SER A 20 12.83 -2.89 10.15
N SER A 21 13.89 -3.23 9.42
CA SER A 21 15.25 -2.81 9.80
C SER A 21 15.43 -1.29 9.73
N TYR A 22 14.61 -0.60 8.94
CA TYR A 22 14.63 0.85 8.89
C TYR A 22 13.77 1.50 9.97
N ASP A 23 13.01 0.70 10.70
CA ASP A 23 12.14 1.17 11.79
C ASP A 23 11.23 2.33 11.38
N PRO A 24 10.44 2.18 10.32
CA PRO A 24 9.57 3.27 9.89
C PRO A 24 8.39 3.46 10.84
N ASP A 25 7.89 4.68 10.90
CA ASP A 25 6.62 4.96 11.59
C ASP A 25 5.44 4.61 10.69
N ILE A 26 5.58 4.87 9.39
CA ILE A 26 4.55 4.58 8.40
C ILE A 26 5.24 4.07 7.15
N CYS A 27 4.69 3.02 6.55
CA CYS A 27 5.22 2.49 5.30
C CYS A 27 4.07 2.24 4.32
N PHE A 28 4.15 2.88 3.16
CA PHE A 28 3.21 2.64 2.06
C PHE A 28 3.82 1.61 1.13
N ILE A 29 3.11 0.52 0.87
CA ILE A 29 3.64 -0.61 0.13
C ILE A 29 2.73 -0.94 -1.04
N GLN A 30 3.27 -0.90 -2.25
CA GLN A 30 2.53 -1.31 -3.45
C GLN A 30 2.92 -2.73 -3.81
N GLU A 31 1.98 -3.44 -4.43
CA GLU A 31 2.12 -4.81 -4.90
C GLU A 31 2.40 -5.79 -3.77
N CYS A 32 1.59 -5.68 -2.72
CA CYS A 32 1.71 -6.54 -1.56
C CYS A 32 0.42 -7.34 -1.35
N GLU A 33 0.55 -8.43 -0.62
CA GLU A 33 -0.57 -9.34 -0.37
C GLU A 33 -1.41 -8.91 0.83
N ASN A 34 -2.64 -9.37 0.84
CA ASN A 34 -3.56 -9.14 1.96
C ASN A 34 -3.18 -10.08 3.11
N LEU A 35 -2.67 -9.51 4.19
CA LEU A 35 -2.24 -10.27 5.35
C LEU A 35 -2.81 -9.68 6.63
N ASN A 36 -2.82 -10.50 7.65
CA ASN A 36 -3.23 -10.08 8.98
C ASN A 36 -2.10 -9.33 9.66
N SER A 37 -2.42 -8.35 10.50
CA SER A 37 -1.41 -7.58 11.23
C SER A 37 -0.51 -8.44 12.11
N ASP A 38 -0.97 -9.64 12.49
CA ASP A 38 -0.18 -10.53 13.34
C ASP A 38 1.16 -10.94 12.70
N PHE A 39 1.27 -10.81 11.38
CA PHE A 39 2.51 -11.10 10.69
C PHE A 39 3.56 -10.00 10.87
N PHE A 40 3.17 -8.86 11.43
CA PHE A 40 4.04 -7.68 11.48
C PHE A 40 4.11 -7.14 12.91
N PRO A 41 4.86 -7.79 13.80
CA PRO A 41 4.93 -7.37 15.20
C PRO A 41 5.30 -5.89 15.35
N GLY A 42 4.54 -5.18 16.16
CA GLY A 42 4.74 -3.75 16.38
C GLY A 42 4.06 -2.86 15.38
N TYR A 43 3.41 -3.43 14.38
CA TYR A 43 2.74 -2.66 13.33
C TYR A 43 1.31 -3.10 13.15
N LYS A 44 0.50 -2.18 12.65
CA LYS A 44 -0.84 -2.45 12.18
C LYS A 44 -0.82 -2.39 10.66
N TYR A 45 -1.49 -3.32 10.01
CA TYR A 45 -1.46 -3.44 8.55
C TYR A 45 -2.84 -3.18 7.96
N PHE A 46 -2.91 -2.26 7.02
CA PHE A 46 -4.12 -1.94 6.27
C PHE A 46 -3.90 -2.32 4.83
N TRP A 47 -4.95 -2.81 4.17
CA TRP A 47 -4.77 -3.30 2.81
C TRP A 47 -6.03 -3.08 1.97
N THR A 48 -5.84 -2.83 0.68
CA THR A 48 -6.90 -2.80 -0.31
C THR A 48 -6.38 -3.40 -1.61
N GLY A 49 -7.26 -4.04 -2.35
CA GLY A 49 -6.88 -4.61 -3.63
C GLY A 49 -7.98 -5.50 -4.18
N ARG A 50 -7.84 -5.84 -5.45
CA ARG A 50 -8.73 -6.78 -6.10
C ARG A 50 -8.17 -8.19 -6.04
N ASN A 51 -6.87 -8.31 -6.21
CA ASN A 51 -6.15 -9.58 -6.17
C ASN A 51 -5.50 -9.72 -4.80
N GLU A 52 -5.79 -10.79 -4.08
CA GLU A 52 -5.30 -11.00 -2.72
C GLU A 52 -3.78 -11.01 -2.59
N ASN A 53 -3.09 -11.25 -3.68
CA ASN A 53 -1.63 -11.31 -3.68
C ASN A 53 -0.97 -10.02 -4.15
N LYS A 54 -1.75 -9.07 -4.61
CA LYS A 54 -1.19 -7.88 -5.25
C LYS A 54 -2.10 -6.68 -5.03
N GLY A 55 -1.83 -5.93 -4.01
CA GLY A 55 -2.63 -4.76 -3.67
C GLY A 55 -1.79 -3.66 -3.06
N LEU A 56 -2.46 -2.76 -2.36
CA LEU A 56 -1.86 -1.62 -1.70
C LEU A 56 -1.97 -1.81 -0.19
N GLY A 57 -0.84 -1.73 0.50
CA GLY A 57 -0.81 -1.86 1.95
C GLY A 57 -0.21 -0.65 2.62
N ILE A 58 -0.55 -0.45 3.89
CA ILE A 58 0.05 0.55 4.74
C ILE A 58 0.36 -0.10 6.08
N LEU A 59 1.61 0.02 6.52
CA LEU A 59 2.01 -0.35 7.87
C LEU A 59 2.10 0.90 8.71
N THR A 60 1.55 0.87 9.90
CA THR A 60 1.70 1.96 10.86
C THR A 60 2.23 1.40 12.17
N LYS A 61 3.24 2.07 12.73
CA LYS A 61 3.77 1.67 14.03
C LYS A 61 2.73 2.01 15.10
N GLY A 62 2.46 1.08 15.99
CA GLY A 62 1.48 1.30 17.04
C GLY A 62 0.06 1.03 16.56
N ASP A 63 -0.90 1.62 17.23
CA ASP A 63 -2.30 1.27 17.09
C ASP A 63 -3.21 2.49 16.93
N ASP A 64 -2.65 3.61 16.48
CA ASP A 64 -3.39 4.88 16.46
C ASP A 64 -4.28 5.06 15.25
N PHE A 65 -4.03 4.32 14.17
CA PHE A 65 -4.75 4.51 12.92
C PHE A 65 -5.88 3.51 12.73
N ILE A 66 -6.92 3.97 12.04
CA ILE A 66 -8.04 3.13 11.61
C ILE A 66 -8.34 3.48 10.15
N ILE A 67 -9.10 2.61 9.49
CA ILE A 67 -9.60 2.93 8.16
C ILE A 67 -10.51 4.15 8.29
N ASP A 68 -10.29 5.13 7.45
CA ASP A 68 -11.12 6.34 7.43
C ASP A 68 -12.52 6.01 6.94
N GLU A 69 -13.53 6.67 7.51
CA GLU A 69 -14.92 6.43 7.11
C GLU A 69 -15.21 6.82 5.67
N SER A 70 -14.35 7.64 5.06
CA SER A 70 -14.49 7.99 3.65
C SER A 70 -14.06 6.87 2.71
N HIS A 71 -13.56 5.75 3.26
CA HIS A 71 -13.08 4.64 2.45
C HIS A 71 -14.17 4.08 1.56
N ASN A 72 -13.88 3.97 0.27
CA ASN A 72 -14.77 3.38 -0.71
C ASN A 72 -14.11 2.10 -1.23
N LYS A 73 -14.69 0.97 -0.92
CA LYS A 73 -14.12 -0.34 -1.27
C LYS A 73 -14.03 -0.58 -2.77
N ASN A 74 -14.77 0.20 -3.55
CA ASN A 74 -14.69 0.09 -5.00
C ASN A 74 -13.48 0.83 -5.59
N LEU A 75 -12.84 1.68 -4.79
CA LEU A 75 -11.64 2.39 -5.20
C LEU A 75 -10.42 1.67 -4.64
N ILE A 76 -10.07 0.57 -5.26
CA ILE A 76 -9.05 -0.33 -4.74
C ILE A 76 -7.64 0.24 -4.76
N ASN A 77 -7.43 1.34 -5.47
CA ASN A 77 -6.12 1.98 -5.55
C ASN A 77 -5.93 3.07 -4.51
N PHE A 78 -6.91 3.26 -3.65
CA PHE A 78 -6.89 4.33 -2.65
C PHE A 78 -7.21 3.74 -1.29
N LEU A 79 -6.39 4.06 -0.31
CA LEU A 79 -6.56 3.53 1.04
C LEU A 79 -6.39 4.65 2.05
N PRO A 80 -7.51 5.24 2.49
CA PRO A 80 -7.45 6.30 3.50
C PRO A 80 -7.42 5.72 4.89
N ILE A 81 -6.52 6.19 5.72
CA ILE A 81 -6.45 5.86 7.14
C ILE A 81 -6.35 7.14 7.94
N THR A 82 -6.82 7.10 9.17
CA THR A 82 -6.84 8.28 10.00
C THR A 82 -6.51 7.94 11.44
N SER A 83 -5.85 8.86 12.09
CA SER A 83 -5.68 8.87 13.54
C SER A 83 -6.28 10.15 14.07
N GLU A 84 -6.14 10.39 15.37
CA GLU A 84 -6.68 11.60 15.98
C GLU A 84 -6.11 12.87 15.35
N ASN A 85 -4.83 12.85 14.97
CA ASN A 85 -4.14 14.05 14.50
C ASN A 85 -3.71 14.03 13.05
N LEU A 86 -3.92 12.91 12.34
CA LEU A 86 -3.31 12.77 11.03
C LEU A 86 -4.20 11.94 10.10
N LYS A 87 -4.37 12.41 8.89
CA LYS A 87 -5.07 11.67 7.85
C LYS A 87 -4.08 11.35 6.75
N LEU A 88 -4.08 10.11 6.30
CA LEU A 88 -3.18 9.64 5.26
C LEU A 88 -3.98 8.97 4.15
N LEU A 89 -3.49 9.09 2.94
CA LEU A 89 -4.09 8.43 1.80
C LEU A 89 -3.01 7.64 1.09
N GLY A 90 -3.12 6.32 1.13
CA GLY A 90 -2.28 5.47 0.31
C GLY A 90 -2.83 5.46 -1.11
N VAL A 91 -1.94 5.54 -2.08
CA VAL A 91 -2.32 5.55 -3.49
C VAL A 91 -1.40 4.60 -4.25
N TRP A 92 -1.99 3.80 -5.12
CA TRP A 92 -1.22 2.94 -6.00
C TRP A 92 -1.67 3.20 -7.43
N SER A 93 -0.78 3.81 -8.19
CA SER A 93 -1.03 4.07 -9.60
C SER A 93 -0.25 3.04 -10.42
N PHE A 94 -0.95 2.36 -11.30
CA PHE A 94 -0.31 1.42 -12.19
C PHE A 94 -0.83 1.66 -13.60
N ASN A 95 0.01 1.38 -14.58
CA ASN A 95 -0.29 1.77 -15.94
C ASN A 95 -0.26 0.60 -16.93
N HIS A 96 -0.69 -0.58 -16.48
CA HIS A 96 -0.71 -1.73 -17.36
C HIS A 96 -1.58 -1.49 -18.61
N ARG A 97 -2.60 -0.68 -18.48
CA ARG A 97 -3.42 -0.33 -19.64
C ARG A 97 -2.69 0.59 -20.57
N ALA A 98 -1.90 1.50 -20.03
CA ALA A 98 -1.09 2.38 -20.84
C ALA A 98 -0.10 1.57 -21.67
N SER A 99 0.51 0.57 -21.10
CA SER A 99 1.45 -0.25 -21.87
C SER A 99 0.75 -1.04 -22.97
N LYS A 100 -0.50 -1.44 -22.76
CA LYS A 100 -1.26 -2.11 -23.78
C LYS A 100 -1.59 -1.21 -24.95
N PHE A 101 -2.02 -0.01 -24.65
CA PHE A 101 -2.36 0.95 -25.68
C PHE A 101 -1.12 1.61 -26.23
N GLY A 102 -0.11 1.69 -25.43
CA GLY A 102 1.14 2.27 -25.82
C GLY A 102 1.78 1.54 -26.97
N SER A 103 1.55 0.28 -27.05
CA SER A 103 2.07 -0.47 -28.18
C SER A 103 1.45 -0.01 -29.48
N ASP A 104 0.27 0.57 -29.40
CA ASP A 104 -0.41 1.04 -30.59
C ASP A 104 -0.16 2.49 -30.86
N VAL A 105 -0.06 3.25 -29.81
CA VAL A 105 0.05 4.67 -29.92
C VAL A 105 1.33 5.15 -29.42
N SER A 106 2.11 4.33 -29.18
CA SER A 106 3.24 4.63 -28.50
C SER A 106 3.01 4.97 -27.18
N GLY A 107 2.35 4.59 -26.85
CA GLY A 107 2.41 4.80 -25.64
C GLY A 107 2.44 5.56 -24.75
N ASN A 108 2.49 5.52 -24.81
CA ASN A 108 2.56 5.90 -23.94
C ASN A 108 2.23 6.27 -23.01
N THR A 109 2.18 6.47 -22.69
CA THR A 109 1.94 6.89 -21.96
C THR A 109 1.96 6.92 -20.92
N ILE A 110 1.96 6.98 -20.44
CA ILE A 110 1.99 7.18 -19.45
C ILE A 110 1.72 6.89 -18.54
N ASP A 111 1.88 6.72 -18.05
CA ASP A 111 1.62 6.51 -17.13
C ASP A 111 1.68 6.56 -16.45
#